data_41f3d05b5af33da7f222a4473fec6913
#
_entry.id   41f3d05b5af33da7f222a4473fec6913
#
_cell.length_a   1.000
_cell.length_b   1.000
_cell.length_c   1.000
_cell.angle_alpha   90.00
_cell.angle_beta   90.00
_cell.angle_gamma   90.00
#
_symmetry.space_group_name_H-M   'P 1'
#
loop_
_entity.id
_entity.type
_entity.pdbx_description
1 polymer ?
#
loop_
_entity_poly.entity_id
_entity_poly.type
_entity_poly.pdbx_seq_one_letter_code
_entity_poly.pdbx_strand_id
1 'polypeptide(L)'
;MSVRVLIVDDQALFREALATLLEVQPEIEVVGEAADGEQAVRLCAELRPDVALMDLRMPVLDGIAATTRLRAEQPGVQVLALTTFDDDEDVFAALRAGAVGYLLKDVSSTRLVEALVAAKRGESVLQPSVAAKLVARVARLPAETPRAQPLMTPLSERELEVVRLLSDGRSNREIAKTLFLAEGTVKNLVTSVLSKLQVRDRTQAALRARELGLF
;
A
#
# COMPACT_ATOMS: atom_id res chain seq x y z
N MET A 1 -19.41 8.81 -23.74
CA MET A 1 -18.35 9.71 -23.25
C MET A 1 -17.03 8.96 -23.36
N SER A 2 -16.09 9.48 -24.14
CA SER A 2 -14.74 8.95 -24.30
C SER A 2 -13.91 9.03 -23.01
N VAL A 3 -12.89 8.20 -22.90
CA VAL A 3 -11.89 8.27 -21.85
C VAL A 3 -10.75 9.18 -22.35
N ARG A 4 -10.49 10.26 -21.67
CA ARG A 4 -9.40 11.19 -21.99
C ARG A 4 -8.09 10.65 -21.43
N VAL A 5 -7.15 10.34 -22.31
CA VAL A 5 -5.90 9.65 -21.97
C VAL A 5 -4.69 10.54 -22.25
N LEU A 6 -3.81 10.69 -21.27
CA LEU A 6 -2.45 11.19 -21.45
C LEU A 6 -1.51 10.00 -21.57
N ILE A 7 -0.72 9.91 -22.63
CA ILE A 7 0.29 8.87 -22.83
C ILE A 7 1.62 9.39 -22.30
N VAL A 8 2.28 8.62 -21.42
CA VAL A 8 3.54 9.00 -20.79
C VAL A 8 4.56 7.88 -20.96
N ASP A 9 5.57 8.13 -21.79
CA ASP A 9 6.61 7.13 -22.12
C ASP A 9 7.84 7.86 -22.68
N ASP A 10 9.05 7.47 -22.33
CA ASP A 10 10.26 8.11 -22.85
C ASP A 10 10.62 7.68 -24.26
N GLN A 11 10.09 6.52 -24.72
CA GLN A 11 10.33 5.96 -26.05
C GLN A 11 9.39 6.60 -27.08
N ALA A 12 9.89 7.56 -27.86
CA ALA A 12 9.08 8.31 -28.83
C ALA A 12 8.30 7.42 -29.81
N LEU A 13 8.96 6.42 -30.40
CA LEU A 13 8.34 5.50 -31.35
C LEU A 13 7.19 4.70 -30.71
N PHE A 14 7.37 4.24 -29.47
CA PHE A 14 6.33 3.51 -28.75
C PHE A 14 5.14 4.42 -28.45
N ARG A 15 5.40 5.64 -28.01
CA ARG A 15 4.39 6.66 -27.73
C ARG A 15 3.53 6.99 -28.95
N GLU A 16 4.16 7.25 -30.11
CA GLU A 16 3.49 7.51 -31.39
C GLU A 16 2.65 6.33 -31.86
N ALA A 17 3.20 5.11 -31.76
CA ALA A 17 2.47 3.89 -32.13
C ALA A 17 1.25 3.67 -31.24
N LEU A 18 1.39 3.93 -29.94
CA LEU A 18 0.32 3.79 -28.98
C LEU A 18 -0.78 4.83 -29.17
N ALA A 19 -0.40 6.09 -29.44
CA ALA A 19 -1.36 7.15 -29.80
C ALA A 19 -2.18 6.76 -31.03
N THR A 20 -1.51 6.33 -32.12
CA THR A 20 -2.18 5.87 -33.35
C THR A 20 -3.15 4.71 -33.08
N LEU A 21 -2.74 3.75 -32.23
CA LEU A 21 -3.57 2.59 -31.87
C LEU A 21 -4.81 3.01 -31.07
N LEU A 22 -4.67 3.97 -30.16
CA LEU A 22 -5.76 4.43 -29.31
C LEU A 22 -6.69 5.42 -30.01
N GLU A 23 -6.22 6.25 -30.94
CA GLU A 23 -7.03 7.21 -31.71
C GLU A 23 -8.12 6.56 -32.56
N VAL A 24 -7.92 5.32 -33.01
CA VAL A 24 -8.94 4.59 -33.78
C VAL A 24 -10.02 3.95 -32.91
N GLN A 25 -9.91 4.06 -31.58
CA GLN A 25 -10.88 3.50 -30.64
C GLN A 25 -11.92 4.56 -30.26
N PRO A 26 -13.21 4.34 -30.55
CA PRO A 26 -14.26 5.35 -30.30
C PRO A 26 -14.45 5.69 -28.83
N GLU A 27 -14.02 4.82 -27.91
CA GLU A 27 -14.09 5.00 -26.48
C GLU A 27 -12.96 5.86 -25.92
N ILE A 28 -11.90 6.10 -26.68
CA ILE A 28 -10.66 6.76 -26.20
C ILE A 28 -10.46 8.09 -26.92
N GLU A 29 -9.95 9.05 -26.20
CA GLU A 29 -9.48 10.35 -26.71
C GLU A 29 -8.07 10.60 -26.16
N VAL A 30 -7.06 10.53 -27.02
CA VAL A 30 -5.69 10.88 -26.64
C VAL A 30 -5.60 12.42 -26.56
N VAL A 31 -5.43 12.95 -25.35
CA VAL A 31 -5.41 14.40 -25.10
C VAL A 31 -4.01 14.99 -25.08
N GLY A 32 -2.98 14.15 -25.05
CA GLY A 32 -1.60 14.60 -25.10
C GLY A 32 -0.60 13.47 -24.86
N GLU A 33 0.67 13.83 -24.99
CA GLU A 33 1.82 12.94 -24.83
C GLU A 33 2.88 13.60 -23.97
N ALA A 34 3.57 12.82 -23.13
CA ALA A 34 4.70 13.27 -22.32
C ALA A 34 5.86 12.28 -22.43
N ALA A 35 7.10 12.78 -22.39
CA ALA A 35 8.31 11.99 -22.50
C ALA A 35 8.97 11.69 -21.13
N ASP A 36 8.45 12.26 -20.06
CA ASP A 36 8.94 12.09 -18.69
C ASP A 36 7.86 12.44 -17.66
N GLY A 37 8.11 12.12 -16.39
CA GLY A 37 7.15 12.35 -15.31
C GLY A 37 6.92 13.83 -14.99
N GLU A 38 7.89 14.72 -15.19
CA GLU A 38 7.70 16.16 -14.97
C GLU A 38 6.73 16.77 -16.00
N GLN A 39 6.89 16.39 -17.27
CA GLN A 39 5.95 16.76 -18.32
C GLN A 39 4.56 16.18 -18.03
N ALA A 40 4.49 14.92 -17.57
CA ALA A 40 3.23 14.27 -17.24
C ALA A 40 2.46 15.04 -16.16
N VAL A 41 3.11 15.41 -15.05
CA VAL A 41 2.46 16.16 -13.97
C VAL A 41 1.94 17.51 -14.45
N ARG A 42 2.74 18.24 -15.25
CA ARG A 42 2.34 19.52 -15.83
C ARG A 42 1.15 19.38 -16.78
N LEU A 43 1.24 18.44 -17.74
CA LEU A 43 0.17 18.24 -18.72
C LEU A 43 -1.12 17.69 -18.10
N CYS A 44 -1.04 16.89 -17.03
CA CYS A 44 -2.21 16.50 -16.28
C CYS A 44 -2.95 17.69 -15.66
N ALA A 45 -2.22 18.70 -15.14
CA ALA A 45 -2.84 19.92 -14.61
C ALA A 45 -3.54 20.76 -15.71
N GLU A 46 -2.93 20.85 -16.88
CA GLU A 46 -3.41 21.63 -18.02
C GLU A 46 -4.60 20.94 -18.73
N LEU A 47 -4.41 19.67 -19.07
CA LEU A 47 -5.34 18.91 -19.92
C LEU A 47 -6.43 18.18 -19.16
N ARG A 48 -6.22 17.91 -17.87
CA ARG A 48 -7.14 17.18 -16.98
C ARG A 48 -7.63 15.86 -17.60
N PRO A 49 -6.70 14.93 -17.92
CA PRO A 49 -7.08 13.62 -18.43
C PRO A 49 -7.86 12.84 -17.38
N ASP A 50 -8.69 11.87 -17.82
CA ASP A 50 -9.28 10.90 -16.93
C ASP A 50 -8.24 9.88 -16.45
N VAL A 51 -7.34 9.47 -17.38
CA VAL A 51 -6.30 8.46 -17.13
C VAL A 51 -4.96 8.93 -17.67
N ALA A 52 -3.90 8.80 -16.89
CA ALA A 52 -2.51 8.87 -17.32
C ALA A 52 -2.00 7.43 -17.50
N LEU A 53 -1.71 7.04 -18.74
CA LEU A 53 -1.07 5.78 -19.09
C LEU A 53 0.43 5.97 -18.97
N MET A 54 1.04 5.41 -17.93
CA MET A 54 2.35 5.82 -17.40
C MET A 54 3.39 4.72 -17.51
N ASP A 55 4.47 4.93 -18.24
CA ASP A 55 5.66 4.10 -18.07
C ASP A 55 6.33 4.39 -16.71
N LEU A 56 6.92 3.38 -16.12
CA LEU A 56 7.55 3.50 -14.81
C LEU A 56 9.00 3.96 -14.89
N ARG A 57 9.73 3.55 -15.93
CA ARG A 57 11.16 3.86 -16.06
C ARG A 57 11.42 4.92 -17.10
N MET A 58 11.48 6.15 -16.65
CA MET A 58 11.74 7.33 -17.48
C MET A 58 12.81 8.21 -16.87
N PRO A 59 13.52 9.01 -17.70
CA PRO A 59 14.47 10.01 -17.21
C PRO A 59 13.76 11.17 -16.50
N VAL A 60 14.53 12.03 -15.83
CA VAL A 60 14.10 13.27 -15.14
C VAL A 60 13.25 12.96 -13.91
N LEU A 61 12.01 12.52 -14.08
CA LEU A 61 11.12 12.04 -13.04
C LEU A 61 10.53 10.71 -13.49
N ASP A 62 10.78 9.64 -12.73
CA ASP A 62 10.24 8.31 -13.02
C ASP A 62 8.73 8.25 -12.80
N GLY A 63 8.09 7.20 -13.35
CA GLY A 63 6.64 7.07 -13.31
C GLY A 63 6.09 6.80 -11.90
N ILE A 64 6.88 6.23 -10.99
CA ILE A 64 6.46 5.98 -9.59
C ILE A 64 6.40 7.31 -8.84
N ALA A 65 7.44 8.12 -8.96
CA ALA A 65 7.49 9.45 -8.37
C ALA A 65 6.43 10.39 -8.97
N ALA A 66 6.24 10.33 -10.30
CA ALA A 66 5.17 11.06 -10.99
C ALA A 66 3.78 10.66 -10.49
N THR A 67 3.53 9.35 -10.32
CA THR A 67 2.27 8.82 -9.77
C THR A 67 2.02 9.34 -8.35
N THR A 68 3.05 9.35 -7.50
CA THR A 68 2.95 9.87 -6.13
C THR A 68 2.56 11.35 -6.13
N ARG A 69 3.17 12.16 -7.00
CA ARG A 69 2.85 13.59 -7.14
C ARG A 69 1.43 13.79 -7.68
N LEU A 70 1.05 13.08 -8.74
CA LEU A 70 -0.30 13.14 -9.30
C LEU A 70 -1.36 12.79 -8.27
N ARG A 71 -1.13 11.76 -7.44
CA ARG A 71 -2.05 11.38 -6.39
C ARG A 71 -2.26 12.47 -5.34
N ALA A 72 -1.21 13.22 -5.02
CA ALA A 72 -1.26 14.30 -4.04
C ALA A 72 -1.85 15.60 -4.62
N GLU A 73 -1.45 15.95 -5.83
CA GLU A 73 -1.77 17.25 -6.44
C GLU A 73 -3.06 17.21 -7.28
N GLN A 74 -3.37 16.06 -7.88
CA GLN A 74 -4.45 15.89 -8.86
C GLN A 74 -5.19 14.56 -8.66
N PRO A 75 -5.87 14.34 -7.53
CA PRO A 75 -6.48 13.05 -7.17
C PRO A 75 -7.60 12.58 -8.12
N GLY A 76 -8.06 13.45 -9.02
CA GLY A 76 -9.05 13.11 -10.05
C GLY A 76 -8.46 12.36 -11.25
N VAL A 77 -7.14 12.41 -11.46
CA VAL A 77 -6.45 11.69 -12.54
C VAL A 77 -6.12 10.29 -12.06
N GLN A 78 -6.59 9.27 -12.79
CA GLN A 78 -6.21 7.89 -12.50
C GLN A 78 -4.91 7.54 -13.20
N VAL A 79 -4.02 6.81 -12.54
CA VAL A 79 -2.76 6.37 -13.16
C VAL A 79 -2.82 4.88 -13.42
N LEU A 80 -2.67 4.49 -14.70
CA LEU A 80 -2.54 3.11 -15.15
C LEU A 80 -1.09 2.89 -15.60
N ALA A 81 -0.34 2.08 -14.88
CA ALA A 81 1.04 1.76 -15.23
C ALA A 81 1.09 0.83 -16.46
N LEU A 82 1.94 1.17 -17.44
CA LEU A 82 2.21 0.35 -18.62
C LEU A 82 3.71 0.27 -18.84
N THR A 83 4.33 -0.87 -18.60
CA THR A 83 5.78 -1.03 -18.58
C THR A 83 6.25 -2.35 -19.18
N THR A 84 7.52 -2.42 -19.59
CA THR A 84 8.15 -3.68 -20.03
C THR A 84 8.62 -4.55 -18.86
N PHE A 85 8.70 -3.99 -17.67
CA PHE A 85 9.27 -4.66 -16.51
C PHE A 85 8.20 -5.40 -15.73
N ASP A 86 8.53 -6.65 -15.39
CA ASP A 86 7.70 -7.56 -14.61
C ASP A 86 8.34 -7.82 -13.24
N ASP A 87 9.04 -6.81 -12.69
CA ASP A 87 9.70 -6.91 -11.39
C ASP A 87 8.67 -6.71 -10.26
N ASP A 88 8.69 -7.62 -9.29
CA ASP A 88 7.78 -7.57 -8.14
C ASP A 88 7.90 -6.25 -7.36
N GLU A 89 9.09 -5.65 -7.31
CA GLU A 89 9.32 -4.38 -6.61
C GLU A 89 8.66 -3.21 -7.31
N ASP A 90 8.75 -3.14 -8.64
CA ASP A 90 8.12 -2.08 -9.46
C ASP A 90 6.58 -2.15 -9.38
N VAL A 91 6.01 -3.36 -9.43
CA VAL A 91 4.56 -3.57 -9.26
C VAL A 91 4.08 -3.01 -7.91
N PHE A 92 4.77 -3.37 -6.83
CA PHE A 92 4.42 -2.91 -5.49
C PHE A 92 4.58 -1.41 -5.32
N ALA A 93 5.68 -0.86 -5.84
CA ALA A 93 5.98 0.56 -5.74
C ALA A 93 4.95 1.40 -6.48
N ALA A 94 4.55 1.00 -7.70
CA ALA A 94 3.52 1.69 -8.49
C ALA A 94 2.15 1.69 -7.79
N LEU A 95 1.71 0.53 -7.29
CA LEU A 95 0.44 0.43 -6.56
C LEU A 95 0.45 1.22 -5.25
N ARG A 96 1.54 1.20 -4.51
CA ARG A 96 1.71 2.02 -3.29
C ARG A 96 1.73 3.51 -3.59
N ALA A 97 2.28 3.93 -4.72
CA ALA A 97 2.26 5.31 -5.19
C ALA A 97 0.84 5.78 -5.55
N GLY A 98 -0.10 4.85 -5.76
CA GLY A 98 -1.50 5.12 -6.04
C GLY A 98 -1.95 4.81 -7.46
N ALA A 99 -1.17 4.03 -8.23
CA ALA A 99 -1.64 3.53 -9.52
C ALA A 99 -2.86 2.62 -9.30
N VAL A 100 -3.92 2.80 -10.13
CA VAL A 100 -5.13 2.00 -10.08
C VAL A 100 -4.97 0.67 -10.77
N GLY A 101 -3.94 0.51 -11.60
CA GLY A 101 -3.67 -0.74 -12.31
C GLY A 101 -2.25 -0.82 -12.83
N TYR A 102 -1.90 -2.02 -13.28
CA TYR A 102 -0.58 -2.34 -13.80
C TYR A 102 -0.70 -3.32 -14.97
N LEU A 103 -0.14 -2.93 -16.10
CA LEU A 103 -0.12 -3.71 -17.34
C LEU A 103 1.32 -3.82 -17.86
N LEU A 104 1.59 -4.92 -18.55
CA LEU A 104 2.83 -5.08 -19.30
C LEU A 104 2.64 -4.59 -20.75
N LYS A 105 3.69 -4.08 -21.39
CA LYS A 105 3.66 -3.58 -22.78
C LYS A 105 3.39 -4.66 -23.83
N ASP A 106 3.29 -5.94 -23.43
CA ASP A 106 2.86 -7.06 -24.26
C ASP A 106 1.34 -7.26 -24.27
N VAL A 107 0.59 -6.40 -23.58
CA VAL A 107 -0.88 -6.45 -23.53
C VAL A 107 -1.49 -6.24 -24.91
N SER A 108 -2.58 -6.95 -25.23
CA SER A 108 -3.32 -6.70 -26.47
C SER A 108 -4.04 -5.34 -26.44
N SER A 109 -4.23 -4.75 -27.63
CA SER A 109 -4.95 -3.47 -27.78
C SER A 109 -6.35 -3.49 -27.15
N THR A 110 -7.10 -4.57 -27.37
CA THR A 110 -8.44 -4.76 -26.79
C THR A 110 -8.38 -4.69 -25.26
N ARG A 111 -7.44 -5.40 -24.66
CA ARG A 111 -7.27 -5.44 -23.21
C ARG A 111 -6.82 -4.10 -22.63
N LEU A 112 -5.99 -3.36 -23.36
CA LEU A 112 -5.57 -2.01 -22.98
C LEU A 112 -6.76 -1.04 -22.96
N VAL A 113 -7.61 -1.08 -23.98
CA VAL A 113 -8.83 -0.23 -24.04
C VAL A 113 -9.77 -0.56 -22.89
N GLU A 114 -10.05 -1.85 -22.63
CA GLU A 114 -10.85 -2.30 -21.49
C GLU A 114 -10.29 -1.77 -20.17
N ALA A 115 -8.96 -1.83 -20.02
CA ALA A 115 -8.26 -1.36 -18.84
C ALA A 115 -8.37 0.17 -18.64
N LEU A 116 -8.24 0.95 -19.71
CA LEU A 116 -8.42 2.40 -19.66
C LEU A 116 -9.84 2.80 -19.26
N VAL A 117 -10.84 2.10 -19.81
CA VAL A 117 -12.24 2.33 -19.47
C VAL A 117 -12.54 1.97 -18.01
N ALA A 118 -11.98 0.87 -17.51
CA ALA A 118 -12.11 0.47 -16.11
C ALA A 118 -11.36 1.43 -15.16
N ALA A 119 -10.15 1.84 -15.53
CA ALA A 119 -9.34 2.80 -14.76
C ALA A 119 -10.06 4.15 -14.58
N LYS A 120 -10.73 4.68 -15.61
CA LYS A 120 -11.55 5.90 -15.51
C LYS A 120 -12.61 5.79 -14.41
N ARG A 121 -13.17 4.59 -14.17
CA ARG A 121 -14.15 4.33 -13.11
C ARG A 121 -13.52 4.12 -11.74
N GLY A 122 -12.17 4.17 -11.65
CA GLY A 122 -11.44 3.88 -10.42
C GLY A 122 -11.39 2.37 -10.08
N GLU A 123 -11.72 1.50 -11.05
CA GLU A 123 -11.65 0.06 -10.88
C GLU A 123 -10.18 -0.39 -10.96
N SER A 124 -9.80 -1.32 -10.08
CA SER A 124 -8.44 -1.87 -10.10
C SER A 124 -8.25 -2.80 -11.29
N VAL A 125 -7.21 -2.55 -12.09
CA VAL A 125 -6.87 -3.33 -13.28
C VAL A 125 -5.51 -3.97 -13.14
N LEU A 126 -5.49 -5.28 -12.98
CA LEU A 126 -4.27 -6.06 -12.88
C LEU A 126 -4.31 -7.23 -13.86
N GLN A 127 -3.21 -7.46 -14.56
CA GLN A 127 -3.05 -8.71 -15.30
C GLN A 127 -2.99 -9.90 -14.33
N PRO A 128 -3.48 -11.10 -14.69
CA PRO A 128 -3.48 -12.26 -13.80
C PRO A 128 -2.09 -12.62 -13.26
N SER A 129 -1.03 -12.47 -14.07
CA SER A 129 0.36 -12.69 -13.66
C SER A 129 0.78 -11.71 -12.56
N VAL A 130 0.43 -10.44 -12.70
CA VAL A 130 0.71 -9.37 -11.73
C VAL A 130 -0.09 -9.58 -10.44
N ALA A 131 -1.36 -9.94 -10.57
CA ALA A 131 -2.21 -10.25 -9.42
C ALA A 131 -1.67 -11.45 -8.61
N ALA A 132 -1.20 -12.52 -9.27
CA ALA A 132 -0.59 -13.67 -8.61
C ALA A 132 0.68 -13.28 -7.83
N LYS A 133 1.53 -12.41 -8.38
CA LYS A 133 2.72 -11.88 -7.71
C LYS A 133 2.36 -11.04 -6.49
N LEU A 134 1.35 -10.18 -6.62
CA LEU A 134 0.85 -9.38 -5.51
C LEU A 134 0.39 -10.26 -4.35
N VAL A 135 -0.43 -11.28 -4.64
CA VAL A 135 -0.91 -12.24 -3.62
C VAL A 135 0.26 -13.00 -2.99
N ALA A 136 1.21 -13.49 -3.80
CA ALA A 136 2.37 -14.20 -3.29
C ALA A 136 3.26 -13.31 -2.39
N ARG A 137 3.39 -12.04 -2.71
CA ARG A 137 4.14 -11.07 -1.89
C ARG A 137 3.42 -10.76 -0.59
N VAL A 138 2.11 -10.49 -0.65
CA VAL A 138 1.30 -10.25 0.56
C VAL A 138 1.36 -11.46 1.49
N ALA A 139 1.32 -12.68 0.94
CA ALA A 139 1.45 -13.91 1.74
C ALA A 139 2.86 -14.09 2.35
N ARG A 140 3.90 -13.47 1.78
CA ARG A 140 5.28 -13.50 2.29
C ARG A 140 5.62 -12.32 3.19
N LEU A 141 4.83 -11.25 3.18
CA LEU A 141 4.99 -10.22 4.18
C LEU A 141 4.78 -10.88 5.54
N PRO A 142 5.72 -10.72 6.49
CA PRO A 142 5.41 -11.08 7.87
C PRO A 142 4.06 -10.42 8.16
N ALA A 143 3.11 -11.18 8.70
CA ALA A 143 1.86 -10.58 9.12
C ALA A 143 2.27 -9.30 9.86
N GLU A 144 1.97 -8.12 9.30
CA GLU A 144 2.21 -6.89 10.02
C GLU A 144 1.40 -7.08 11.29
N THR A 145 2.09 -7.46 12.36
CA THR A 145 1.53 -7.30 13.68
C THR A 145 1.06 -5.85 13.70
N PRO A 146 -0.24 -5.59 13.89
CA PRO A 146 -0.77 -4.23 13.87
C PRO A 146 0.23 -3.41 14.68
N ARG A 147 0.86 -2.40 14.07
CA ARG A 147 1.82 -1.54 14.77
C ARG A 147 1.17 -1.16 16.07
N ALA A 148 1.65 -1.79 17.13
CA ALA A 148 1.04 -1.69 18.43
C ALA A 148 0.94 -0.22 18.73
N GLN A 149 -0.28 0.33 18.75
CA GLN A 149 -0.47 1.74 19.09
C GLN A 149 0.26 1.98 20.41
N PRO A 150 1.11 3.03 20.50
CA PRO A 150 1.81 3.32 21.73
C PRO A 150 0.80 3.33 22.88
N LEU A 151 1.16 2.70 24.00
CA LEU A 151 0.29 2.70 25.16
C LEU A 151 -0.08 4.14 25.50
N MET A 152 -1.37 4.45 25.62
CA MET A 152 -1.83 5.79 26.05
C MET A 152 -1.27 6.14 27.44
N THR A 153 -0.99 5.12 28.25
CA THR A 153 -0.35 5.25 29.56
C THR A 153 0.74 4.18 29.67
N PRO A 154 2.02 4.55 29.88
CA PRO A 154 3.09 3.55 29.99
C PRO A 154 2.88 2.65 31.20
N LEU A 155 3.35 1.41 31.08
CA LEU A 155 3.38 0.49 32.22
C LEU A 155 4.47 0.93 33.20
N SER A 156 4.19 0.89 34.49
CA SER A 156 5.19 1.07 35.52
C SER A 156 6.17 -0.12 35.57
N GLU A 157 7.33 0.05 36.21
CA GLU A 157 8.30 -1.04 36.37
C GLU A 157 7.68 -2.30 36.97
N ARG A 158 6.82 -2.11 37.99
CA ARG A 158 6.09 -3.22 38.63
C ARG A 158 5.08 -3.90 37.73
N GLU A 159 4.40 -3.15 36.88
CA GLU A 159 3.48 -3.72 35.90
C GLU A 159 4.23 -4.46 34.78
N LEU A 160 5.42 -4.00 34.39
CA LEU A 160 6.30 -4.70 33.44
C LEU A 160 6.78 -6.06 34.01
N GLU A 161 7.19 -6.10 35.28
CA GLU A 161 7.55 -7.36 35.94
C GLU A 161 6.39 -8.35 35.97
N VAL A 162 5.17 -7.86 36.30
CA VAL A 162 3.97 -8.69 36.29
C VAL A 162 3.65 -9.21 34.90
N VAL A 163 3.70 -8.36 33.85
CA VAL A 163 3.44 -8.77 32.47
C VAL A 163 4.43 -9.84 32.00
N ARG A 164 5.71 -9.70 32.34
CA ARG A 164 6.74 -10.68 32.01
C ARG A 164 6.41 -12.05 32.60
N LEU A 165 6.07 -12.10 33.90
CA LEU A 165 5.70 -13.34 34.58
C LEU A 165 4.35 -13.92 34.09
N LEU A 166 3.41 -13.06 33.68
CA LEU A 166 2.16 -13.48 33.00
C LEU A 166 2.46 -14.18 31.67
N SER A 167 3.41 -13.66 30.91
CA SER A 167 3.82 -14.23 29.62
C SER A 167 4.51 -15.59 29.78
N ASP A 168 5.15 -15.83 30.94
CA ASP A 168 5.70 -17.13 31.32
C ASP A 168 4.63 -18.12 31.84
N GLY A 169 3.36 -17.74 31.80
CA GLY A 169 2.24 -18.58 32.22
C GLY A 169 2.03 -18.66 33.74
N ARG A 170 2.73 -17.83 34.54
CA ARG A 170 2.66 -17.88 36.02
C ARG A 170 1.29 -17.45 36.53
N SER A 171 0.76 -18.18 37.50
CA SER A 171 -0.46 -17.80 38.23
C SER A 171 -0.22 -16.57 39.14
N ASN A 172 -1.28 -15.88 39.55
CA ASN A 172 -1.16 -14.72 40.46
C ASN A 172 -0.48 -15.10 41.76
N ARG A 173 -0.68 -16.32 42.26
CA ARG A 173 -0.04 -16.84 43.48
C ARG A 173 1.47 -17.04 43.28
N GLU A 174 1.90 -17.52 42.11
CA GLU A 174 3.33 -17.68 41.77
C GLU A 174 3.98 -16.35 41.56
N ILE A 175 3.31 -15.40 40.88
CA ILE A 175 3.77 -14.02 40.70
C ILE A 175 3.93 -13.35 42.06
N ALA A 176 2.94 -13.49 42.97
CA ALA A 176 3.00 -12.95 44.33
C ALA A 176 4.21 -13.45 45.11
N LYS A 177 4.50 -14.74 45.01
CA LYS A 177 5.70 -15.34 45.62
C LYS A 177 6.99 -14.80 45.01
N THR A 178 7.07 -14.71 43.69
CA THR A 178 8.26 -14.26 42.97
C THR A 178 8.58 -12.79 43.26
N LEU A 179 7.54 -11.93 43.32
CA LEU A 179 7.69 -10.49 43.55
C LEU A 179 7.60 -10.07 45.01
N PHE A 180 7.45 -11.02 45.93
CA PHE A 180 7.29 -10.77 47.39
C PHE A 180 6.10 -9.83 47.68
N LEU A 181 4.97 -10.07 47.02
CA LEU A 181 3.73 -9.29 47.14
C LEU A 181 2.59 -10.14 47.71
N ALA A 182 1.55 -9.47 48.22
CA ALA A 182 0.28 -10.14 48.50
C ALA A 182 -0.45 -10.49 47.20
N GLU A 183 -1.14 -11.63 47.17
CA GLU A 183 -1.87 -12.07 45.96
C GLU A 183 -2.94 -11.05 45.51
N GLY A 184 -3.57 -10.35 46.46
CA GLY A 184 -4.51 -9.25 46.18
C GLY A 184 -3.86 -8.09 45.44
N THR A 185 -2.59 -7.74 45.79
CA THR A 185 -1.82 -6.71 45.11
C THR A 185 -1.51 -7.09 43.67
N VAL A 186 -1.14 -8.37 43.42
CA VAL A 186 -0.89 -8.87 42.08
C VAL A 186 -2.19 -8.84 41.25
N LYS A 187 -3.33 -9.20 41.82
CA LYS A 187 -4.64 -9.11 41.14
C LYS A 187 -4.94 -7.68 40.68
N ASN A 188 -4.66 -6.67 41.51
CA ASN A 188 -4.85 -5.27 41.14
C ASN A 188 -3.88 -4.83 40.02
N LEU A 189 -2.59 -5.22 40.11
CA LEU A 189 -1.61 -4.96 39.06
C LEU A 189 -2.00 -5.61 37.74
N VAL A 190 -2.46 -6.85 37.74
CA VAL A 190 -2.98 -7.54 36.55
C VAL A 190 -4.16 -6.77 35.94
N THR A 191 -5.12 -6.32 36.74
CA THR A 191 -6.26 -5.52 36.27
C THR A 191 -5.79 -4.20 35.63
N SER A 192 -4.83 -3.51 36.25
CA SER A 192 -4.24 -2.30 35.69
C SER A 192 -3.54 -2.56 34.37
N VAL A 193 -2.76 -3.64 34.27
CA VAL A 193 -2.08 -4.07 33.04
C VAL A 193 -3.10 -4.35 31.92
N LEU A 194 -4.15 -5.12 32.19
CA LEU A 194 -5.20 -5.41 31.21
C LEU A 194 -5.84 -4.13 30.67
N SER A 195 -6.13 -3.17 31.55
CA SER A 195 -6.70 -1.88 31.18
C SER A 195 -5.74 -1.05 30.32
N LYS A 196 -4.46 -0.95 30.71
CA LYS A 196 -3.45 -0.17 29.97
C LYS A 196 -3.10 -0.78 28.62
N LEU A 197 -3.07 -2.11 28.52
CA LEU A 197 -2.87 -2.85 27.28
C LEU A 197 -4.13 -2.91 26.43
N GLN A 198 -5.30 -2.46 26.94
CA GLN A 198 -6.62 -2.51 26.29
C GLN A 198 -7.04 -3.92 25.86
N VAL A 199 -6.80 -4.90 26.72
CA VAL A 199 -7.12 -6.32 26.47
C VAL A 199 -8.06 -6.87 27.53
N ARG A 200 -8.75 -7.98 27.23
CA ARG A 200 -9.82 -8.52 28.07
C ARG A 200 -9.34 -9.60 29.03
N ASP A 201 -8.26 -10.28 28.71
CA ASP A 201 -7.76 -11.41 29.49
C ASP A 201 -6.23 -11.48 29.50
N ARG A 202 -5.71 -12.35 30.37
CA ARG A 202 -4.26 -12.53 30.59
C ARG A 202 -3.52 -13.08 29.38
N THR A 203 -4.19 -13.90 28.55
CA THR A 203 -3.60 -14.49 27.35
C THR A 203 -3.38 -13.39 26.30
N GLN A 204 -4.38 -12.53 26.12
CA GLN A 204 -4.29 -11.37 25.26
C GLN A 204 -3.22 -10.38 25.77
N ALA A 205 -3.09 -10.21 27.08
CA ALA A 205 -2.05 -9.37 27.66
C ALA A 205 -0.63 -9.87 27.36
N ALA A 206 -0.40 -11.17 27.44
CA ALA A 206 0.88 -11.79 27.12
C ALA A 206 1.23 -11.60 25.61
N LEU A 207 0.26 -11.84 24.71
CA LEU A 207 0.44 -11.63 23.29
C LEU A 207 0.72 -10.15 22.96
N ARG A 208 -0.08 -9.25 23.53
CA ARG A 208 0.06 -7.81 23.30
C ARG A 208 1.39 -7.24 23.81
N ALA A 209 1.86 -7.72 24.94
CA ALA A 209 3.16 -7.33 25.49
C ALA A 209 4.33 -7.76 24.61
N ARG A 210 4.24 -8.95 23.99
CA ARG A 210 5.19 -9.44 22.98
C ARG A 210 5.17 -8.58 21.71
N GLU A 211 3.99 -8.23 21.21
CA GLU A 211 3.82 -7.35 20.04
C GLU A 211 4.44 -5.96 20.28
N LEU A 212 4.34 -5.45 21.51
CA LEU A 212 4.90 -4.17 21.92
C LEU A 212 6.41 -4.22 22.21
N GLY A 213 7.03 -5.40 22.17
CA GLY A 213 8.46 -5.57 22.47
C GLY A 213 8.82 -5.18 23.91
N LEU A 214 7.93 -5.43 24.89
CA LEU A 214 8.15 -5.05 26.27
C LEU A 214 9.16 -5.97 27.01
N PHE A 215 9.55 -7.07 26.38
CA PHE A 215 10.60 -8.00 26.84
C PHE A 215 11.01 -8.96 25.73
#